data_9afbe13cb7237f39d813b0e3c74e0518
#
_entry.id   9afbe13cb7237f39d813b0e3c74e0518
#
_cell.length_a   1.000
_cell.length_b   1.000
_cell.length_c   1.000
_cell.angle_alpha   90.00
_cell.angle_beta   90.00
_cell.angle_gamma   90.00
#
_symmetry.space_group_name_H-M   'P 1'
#
loop_
_entity.id
_entity.type
_entity.pdbx_description
1 polymer ?
#
loop_
_entity_poly.entity_id
_entity_poly.type
_entity_poly.pdbx_seq_one_letter_code
_entity_poly.pdbx_strand_id
1 'polypeptide(L)'
;MIAERVLTRRLRGLRAQQLRLEPHRPGDLPPPRRDGGYLLYAHVPFCELLCPYCSFNRFPFREDAALRYFTALREEMRMVADLGYRFSSMYIGGGTPTVLVDELVKTIALARELFDIGDVSTETNPNHLIDEKLGPLEGHVQRLSVGVQSLDDTLLKQMRRHDKYGSAKQILKGLEAARGRLPTFNVDMIFNLPSLTDAILDNDLQLLIEHGADQITYYPLMVSPAVERPLEKALGKVDYLREERQYRRISRRLSEHYRPTSAWAFSRSDATLIDEYIVDHDEYVGIGSGSFSYLGGEIYANTFSLRSYAEAIEQGRLSMDARMQLHRRDQLRYRLMMDLFGLHLDKPAFAAANGTSVMRGLWPEYLFLKAAGAFSRDDAEALELTETGRYLLVVMMREFFIGVNGIRDLARASLPAAEQALFEDEPACGRPMRMPQPVFTGD
;
A
#
# COMPACT_ATOMS: atom_id res chain seq x y z
N MET A 1 11.15 7.85 21.04
CA MET A 1 11.24 9.32 21.39
C MET A 1 9.95 9.81 22.09
N ILE A 2 10.03 10.93 22.86
CA ILE A 2 8.81 11.57 23.42
C ILE A 2 7.90 12.04 22.27
N ALA A 3 8.49 12.66 21.23
CA ALA A 3 7.76 13.14 20.05
C ALA A 3 6.95 12.02 19.37
N GLU A 4 7.54 10.84 19.19
CA GLU A 4 6.84 9.68 18.61
C GLU A 4 5.60 9.27 19.43
N ARG A 5 5.73 9.19 20.76
CA ARG A 5 4.60 8.82 21.64
C ARG A 5 3.47 9.85 21.61
N VAL A 6 3.81 11.14 21.59
CA VAL A 6 2.84 12.23 21.47
C VAL A 6 2.14 12.14 20.11
N LEU A 7 2.90 11.96 19.03
CA LEU A 7 2.39 11.84 17.67
C LEU A 7 1.44 10.64 17.54
N THR A 8 1.89 9.45 17.95
CA THR A 8 1.08 8.22 17.93
C THR A 8 -0.24 8.39 18.68
N ARG A 9 -0.19 8.94 19.92
CA ARG A 9 -1.40 9.18 20.72
C ARG A 9 -2.36 10.14 20.00
N ARG A 10 -1.84 11.22 19.40
CA ARG A 10 -2.65 12.20 18.66
C ARG A 10 -3.30 11.59 17.43
N LEU A 11 -2.53 10.86 16.64
CA LEU A 11 -3.01 10.21 15.40
C LEU A 11 -4.06 9.14 15.69
N ARG A 12 -3.87 8.33 16.74
CA ARG A 12 -4.89 7.34 17.17
C ARG A 12 -6.21 7.99 17.59
N GLY A 13 -6.13 9.13 18.27
CA GLY A 13 -7.33 9.92 18.62
C GLY A 13 -8.06 10.46 17.39
N LEU A 14 -7.33 10.99 16.41
CA LEU A 14 -7.89 11.51 15.16
C LEU A 14 -8.50 10.37 14.30
N ARG A 15 -7.80 9.25 14.17
CA ARG A 15 -8.25 8.08 13.41
C ARG A 15 -9.62 7.57 13.86
N ALA A 16 -9.84 7.46 15.16
CA ALA A 16 -11.10 6.98 15.72
C ALA A 16 -12.30 7.87 15.36
N GLN A 17 -12.06 9.15 15.06
CA GLN A 17 -13.10 10.14 14.74
C GLN A 17 -13.31 10.38 13.25
N GLN A 18 -12.29 10.18 12.42
CA GLN A 18 -12.24 10.71 11.05
C GLN A 18 -12.31 9.66 9.94
N LEU A 19 -11.87 8.42 10.19
CA LEU A 19 -11.84 7.38 9.15
C LEU A 19 -13.13 6.54 9.19
N ARG A 20 -14.22 7.09 8.62
CA ARG A 20 -15.50 6.38 8.46
C ARG A 20 -15.99 6.55 7.03
N LEU A 21 -16.17 5.46 6.33
CA LEU A 21 -16.85 5.44 5.04
C LEU A 21 -18.36 5.53 5.27
N GLU A 22 -19.01 6.38 4.50
CA GLU A 22 -20.46 6.49 4.42
C GLU A 22 -20.96 5.82 3.14
N PRO A 23 -22.17 5.23 3.13
CA PRO A 23 -22.75 4.70 1.91
C PRO A 23 -22.80 5.78 0.82
N HIS A 24 -22.42 5.41 -0.39
CA HIS A 24 -22.45 6.25 -1.57
C HIS A 24 -23.36 5.64 -2.64
N ARG A 25 -23.92 6.46 -3.52
CA ARG A 25 -24.66 5.94 -4.68
C ARG A 25 -23.69 5.19 -5.60
N PRO A 26 -23.93 3.91 -5.90
CA PRO A 26 -23.05 3.18 -6.79
C PRO A 26 -22.91 3.86 -8.15
N GLY A 27 -21.66 4.01 -8.59
CA GLY A 27 -21.36 4.42 -9.96
C GLY A 27 -21.04 5.90 -10.19
N ASP A 28 -21.10 6.75 -9.18
CA ASP A 28 -20.83 8.20 -9.35
C ASP A 28 -19.38 8.54 -8.98
N LEU A 29 -18.54 8.76 -9.98
CA LEU A 29 -17.26 9.46 -9.85
C LEU A 29 -17.41 10.94 -10.21
N PRO A 30 -16.68 11.85 -9.56
CA PRO A 30 -16.65 13.24 -9.98
C PRO A 30 -16.09 13.35 -11.41
N PRO A 31 -16.52 14.35 -12.20
CA PRO A 31 -15.95 14.55 -13.53
C PRO A 31 -14.44 14.85 -13.42
N PRO A 32 -13.61 14.32 -14.35
CA PRO A 32 -12.18 14.56 -14.33
C PRO A 32 -11.85 16.04 -14.55
N ARG A 33 -10.81 16.55 -13.89
CA ARG A 33 -10.27 17.88 -14.14
C ARG A 33 -9.57 17.91 -15.50
N ARG A 34 -9.59 19.07 -16.16
CA ARG A 34 -8.98 19.24 -17.51
C ARG A 34 -7.46 19.08 -17.51
N ASP A 35 -6.81 19.40 -16.41
CA ASP A 35 -5.37 19.40 -16.17
C ASP A 35 -4.91 18.29 -15.21
N GLY A 36 -5.81 17.38 -14.87
CA GLY A 36 -5.56 16.33 -13.88
C GLY A 36 -4.63 15.24 -14.40
N GLY A 37 -3.43 15.16 -13.84
CA GLY A 37 -2.58 13.97 -13.91
C GLY A 37 -3.01 13.00 -12.83
N TYR A 38 -3.73 11.95 -13.21
CA TYR A 38 -4.16 10.90 -12.30
C TYR A 38 -3.28 9.67 -12.42
N LEU A 39 -3.14 8.91 -11.33
CA LEU A 39 -2.67 7.54 -11.39
C LEU A 39 -3.86 6.57 -11.46
N LEU A 40 -3.73 5.50 -12.24
CA LEU A 40 -4.66 4.38 -12.22
C LEU A 40 -4.15 3.31 -11.25
N TYR A 41 -4.91 3.06 -10.17
CA TYR A 41 -4.66 1.92 -9.30
C TYR A 41 -5.60 0.75 -9.64
N ALA A 42 -5.06 -0.42 -9.97
CA ALA A 42 -5.85 -1.62 -10.19
C ALA A 42 -5.63 -2.64 -9.06
N HIS A 43 -6.70 -3.03 -8.39
CA HIS A 43 -6.64 -4.00 -7.30
C HIS A 43 -6.93 -5.42 -7.80
N VAL A 44 -6.00 -6.35 -7.56
CA VAL A 44 -6.18 -7.77 -7.86
C VAL A 44 -6.23 -8.57 -6.55
N PRO A 45 -7.41 -8.97 -6.07
CA PRO A 45 -7.60 -9.46 -4.70
C PRO A 45 -7.32 -10.95 -4.51
N PHE A 46 -6.48 -11.58 -5.29
CA PHE A 46 -6.22 -13.02 -5.20
C PHE A 46 -4.84 -13.34 -4.65
N CYS A 47 -4.76 -14.26 -3.69
CA CYS A 47 -3.52 -14.81 -3.17
C CYS A 47 -3.58 -16.33 -3.12
N GLU A 48 -2.48 -16.99 -3.45
CA GLU A 48 -2.34 -18.45 -3.29
C GLU A 48 -2.24 -18.86 -1.81
N LEU A 49 -1.87 -17.91 -0.93
CA LEU A 49 -1.80 -18.07 0.52
C LEU A 49 -2.19 -16.77 1.21
N LEU A 50 -3.06 -16.84 2.22
CA LEU A 50 -3.47 -15.69 3.00
C LEU A 50 -2.55 -15.52 4.23
N CYS A 51 -1.64 -14.55 4.17
CA CYS A 51 -0.70 -14.27 5.26
C CYS A 51 -1.43 -13.70 6.50
N PRO A 52 -1.10 -14.13 7.73
CA PRO A 52 -1.87 -13.75 8.93
C PRO A 52 -1.77 -12.26 9.32
N TYR A 53 -0.74 -11.55 8.85
CA TYR A 53 -0.52 -10.13 9.16
C TYR A 53 -1.11 -9.19 8.10
N CYS A 54 -1.53 -9.71 6.94
CA CYS A 54 -1.96 -8.90 5.82
C CYS A 54 -3.42 -8.46 5.97
N SER A 55 -3.66 -7.16 5.86
CA SER A 55 -4.98 -6.54 5.97
C SER A 55 -5.57 -6.06 4.63
N PHE A 56 -4.92 -6.34 3.50
CA PHE A 56 -5.47 -5.99 2.18
C PHE A 56 -6.78 -6.74 1.90
N ASN A 57 -7.60 -6.21 0.98
CA ASN A 57 -8.74 -6.95 0.44
C ASN A 57 -8.20 -8.10 -0.41
N ARG A 58 -8.36 -9.33 0.04
CA ARG A 58 -7.78 -10.51 -0.60
C ARG A 58 -8.63 -11.75 -0.35
N PHE A 59 -8.66 -12.62 -1.35
CA PHE A 59 -9.39 -13.88 -1.36
C PHE A 59 -8.45 -15.03 -1.74
N PRO A 60 -8.72 -16.27 -1.30
CA PRO A 60 -8.00 -17.43 -1.79
C PRO A 60 -8.09 -17.53 -3.32
N PHE A 61 -6.96 -17.79 -3.96
CA PHE A 61 -6.92 -17.91 -5.42
C PHE A 61 -7.72 -19.10 -5.92
N ARG A 62 -8.61 -18.83 -6.86
CA ARG A 62 -9.35 -19.81 -7.68
C ARG A 62 -9.34 -19.31 -9.10
N GLU A 63 -8.82 -20.11 -10.00
CA GLU A 63 -8.56 -19.72 -11.38
C GLU A 63 -9.84 -19.23 -12.10
N ASP A 64 -10.93 -19.96 -11.96
CA ASP A 64 -12.24 -19.62 -12.56
C ASP A 64 -12.77 -18.25 -12.07
N ALA A 65 -12.62 -17.97 -10.79
CA ALA A 65 -13.02 -16.68 -10.21
C ALA A 65 -12.09 -15.54 -10.65
N ALA A 66 -10.78 -15.80 -10.71
CA ALA A 66 -9.80 -14.82 -11.15
C ALA A 66 -9.96 -14.46 -12.63
N LEU A 67 -10.23 -15.41 -13.51
CA LEU A 67 -10.50 -15.15 -14.94
C LEU A 67 -11.72 -14.24 -15.14
N ARG A 68 -12.83 -14.54 -14.44
CA ARG A 68 -14.03 -13.68 -14.48
C ARG A 68 -13.74 -12.30 -13.93
N TYR A 69 -12.98 -12.23 -12.85
CA TYR A 69 -12.58 -10.95 -12.22
C TYR A 69 -11.75 -10.07 -13.16
N PHE A 70 -10.71 -10.61 -13.81
CA PHE A 70 -9.90 -9.84 -14.76
C PHE A 70 -10.72 -9.35 -15.95
N THR A 71 -11.73 -10.10 -16.37
CA THR A 71 -12.68 -9.65 -17.41
C THR A 71 -13.48 -8.44 -16.93
N ALA A 72 -14.05 -8.50 -15.72
CA ALA A 72 -14.79 -7.38 -15.13
C ALA A 72 -13.87 -6.18 -14.88
N LEU A 73 -12.60 -6.39 -14.44
CA LEU A 73 -11.63 -5.33 -14.21
C LEU A 73 -11.30 -4.53 -15.48
N ARG A 74 -11.17 -5.22 -16.62
CA ARG A 74 -10.97 -4.58 -17.92
C ARG A 74 -12.22 -3.82 -18.40
N GLU A 75 -13.40 -4.30 -18.06
CA GLU A 75 -14.65 -3.58 -18.38
C GLU A 75 -14.79 -2.32 -17.53
N GLU A 76 -14.53 -2.39 -16.21
CA GLU A 76 -14.48 -1.21 -15.34
C GLU A 76 -13.48 -0.16 -15.88
N MET A 77 -12.31 -0.61 -16.36
CA MET A 77 -11.32 0.26 -16.95
C MET A 77 -11.85 1.02 -18.18
N ARG A 78 -12.65 0.37 -19.05
CA ARG A 78 -13.29 1.04 -20.20
C ARG A 78 -14.33 2.07 -19.72
N MET A 79 -15.13 1.71 -18.72
CA MET A 79 -16.11 2.63 -18.14
C MET A 79 -15.45 3.90 -17.59
N VAL A 80 -14.29 3.75 -16.91
CA VAL A 80 -13.51 4.91 -16.41
C VAL A 80 -12.92 5.74 -17.55
N ALA A 81 -12.51 5.10 -18.65
CA ALA A 81 -12.06 5.81 -19.86
C ALA A 81 -13.19 6.62 -20.51
N ASP A 82 -14.41 6.06 -20.56
CA ASP A 82 -15.61 6.69 -21.12
C ASP A 82 -16.05 7.92 -20.30
N LEU A 83 -15.75 7.96 -18.99
CA LEU A 83 -15.94 9.14 -18.15
C LEU A 83 -14.95 10.28 -18.47
N GLY A 84 -13.95 10.03 -19.31
CA GLY A 84 -12.97 11.01 -19.76
C GLY A 84 -11.71 11.12 -18.89
N TYR A 85 -11.51 10.24 -17.93
CA TYR A 85 -10.25 10.19 -17.17
C TYR A 85 -9.04 9.89 -18.08
N ARG A 86 -7.87 10.41 -17.71
CA ARG A 86 -6.59 10.17 -18.39
C ARG A 86 -5.54 9.84 -17.35
N PHE A 87 -4.70 8.85 -17.64
CA PHE A 87 -3.68 8.35 -16.74
C PHE A 87 -2.34 8.30 -17.47
N SER A 88 -1.27 8.71 -16.80
CA SER A 88 0.11 8.61 -17.29
C SER A 88 0.87 7.41 -16.71
N SER A 89 0.38 6.88 -15.60
CA SER A 89 0.98 5.74 -14.89
C SER A 89 -0.07 4.81 -14.30
N MET A 90 0.33 3.55 -14.08
CA MET A 90 -0.54 2.52 -13.51
C MET A 90 0.19 1.75 -12.42
N TYR A 91 -0.49 1.54 -11.29
CA TYR A 91 -0.05 0.63 -10.24
C TYR A 91 -1.03 -0.53 -10.10
N ILE A 92 -0.53 -1.77 -10.16
CA ILE A 92 -1.34 -2.98 -10.03
C ILE A 92 -0.90 -3.73 -8.78
N GLY A 93 -1.75 -3.74 -7.77
CA GLY A 93 -1.42 -4.31 -6.47
C GLY A 93 -2.56 -5.07 -5.82
N GLY A 94 -2.42 -5.33 -4.52
CA GLY A 94 -3.47 -5.89 -3.67
C GLY A 94 -3.16 -7.25 -3.07
N GLY A 95 -3.53 -8.32 -3.77
CA GLY A 95 -3.20 -9.70 -3.40
C GLY A 95 -1.87 -10.12 -4.05
N THR A 96 -1.96 -10.80 -5.19
CA THR A 96 -0.81 -11.20 -6.00
C THR A 96 -1.20 -11.09 -7.47
N PRO A 97 -1.01 -9.94 -8.12
CA PRO A 97 -1.43 -9.71 -9.51
C PRO A 97 -0.92 -10.76 -10.51
N THR A 98 0.25 -11.32 -10.26
CA THR A 98 0.91 -12.31 -11.12
C THR A 98 0.36 -13.74 -11.00
N VAL A 99 -0.71 -13.99 -10.23
CA VAL A 99 -1.36 -15.33 -10.18
C VAL A 99 -1.81 -15.79 -11.57
N LEU A 100 -2.32 -14.88 -12.40
CA LEU A 100 -2.65 -15.08 -13.83
C LEU A 100 -1.88 -14.04 -14.65
N VAL A 101 -0.60 -14.32 -14.94
CA VAL A 101 0.28 -13.34 -15.60
C VAL A 101 -0.22 -12.95 -16.99
N ASP A 102 -0.81 -13.88 -17.76
CA ASP A 102 -1.33 -13.58 -19.09
C ASP A 102 -2.53 -12.60 -19.03
N GLU A 103 -3.40 -12.76 -18.02
CA GLU A 103 -4.52 -11.85 -17.81
C GLU A 103 -4.02 -10.47 -17.32
N LEU A 104 -2.96 -10.44 -16.50
CA LEU A 104 -2.30 -9.20 -16.09
C LEU A 104 -1.75 -8.45 -17.30
N VAL A 105 -1.01 -9.12 -18.18
CA VAL A 105 -0.46 -8.52 -19.41
C VAL A 105 -1.56 -8.01 -20.34
N LYS A 106 -2.66 -8.77 -20.55
CA LYS A 106 -3.84 -8.29 -21.30
C LYS A 106 -4.44 -7.02 -20.69
N THR A 107 -4.45 -6.95 -19.37
CA THR A 107 -4.99 -5.77 -18.65
C THR A 107 -4.07 -4.55 -18.83
N ILE A 108 -2.76 -4.74 -18.76
CA ILE A 108 -1.77 -3.67 -19.04
C ILE A 108 -1.86 -3.21 -20.50
N ALA A 109 -2.00 -4.14 -21.45
CA ALA A 109 -2.13 -3.80 -22.87
C ALA A 109 -3.39 -2.95 -23.12
N LEU A 110 -4.53 -3.32 -22.53
CA LEU A 110 -5.76 -2.52 -22.61
C LEU A 110 -5.58 -1.13 -21.98
N ALA A 111 -4.89 -1.04 -20.84
CA ALA A 111 -4.64 0.25 -20.19
C ALA A 111 -3.84 1.18 -21.09
N ARG A 112 -2.83 0.66 -21.81
CA ARG A 112 -2.06 1.42 -22.79
C ARG A 112 -2.84 1.80 -24.03
N GLU A 113 -3.80 0.97 -24.45
CA GLU A 113 -4.70 1.28 -25.56
C GLU A 113 -5.65 2.43 -25.22
N LEU A 114 -6.21 2.43 -24.00
CA LEU A 114 -7.20 3.42 -23.55
C LEU A 114 -6.57 4.73 -23.07
N PHE A 115 -5.35 4.67 -22.53
CA PHE A 115 -4.65 5.77 -21.87
C PHE A 115 -3.20 5.87 -22.34
N ASP A 116 -2.59 7.03 -22.14
CA ASP A 116 -1.16 7.26 -22.46
C ASP A 116 -0.28 6.84 -21.25
N ILE A 117 -0.34 5.53 -20.89
CA ILE A 117 0.39 4.99 -19.75
C ILE A 117 1.83 4.66 -20.16
N GLY A 118 2.80 5.41 -19.61
CA GLY A 118 4.24 5.14 -19.73
C GLY A 118 4.73 4.10 -18.73
N ASP A 119 4.45 4.34 -17.45
CA ASP A 119 4.99 3.56 -16.35
C ASP A 119 3.96 2.63 -15.73
N VAL A 120 4.33 1.36 -15.58
CA VAL A 120 3.53 0.33 -14.93
C VAL A 120 4.34 -0.30 -13.80
N SER A 121 3.81 -0.23 -12.59
CA SER A 121 4.33 -0.93 -11.42
C SER A 121 3.38 -2.07 -11.03
N THR A 122 3.93 -3.22 -10.62
CA THR A 122 3.11 -4.34 -10.11
C THR A 122 3.80 -5.09 -8.99
N GLU A 123 2.99 -5.87 -8.26
CA GLU A 123 3.42 -6.67 -7.12
C GLU A 123 3.44 -8.16 -7.45
N THR A 124 4.33 -8.91 -6.77
CA THR A 124 4.44 -10.36 -6.88
C THR A 124 4.91 -11.01 -5.57
N ASN A 125 5.02 -12.33 -5.58
CA ASN A 125 5.61 -13.12 -4.50
C ASN A 125 6.84 -13.91 -4.99
N PRO A 126 7.73 -14.36 -4.09
CA PRO A 126 8.99 -15.01 -4.47
C PRO A 126 8.84 -16.27 -5.34
N ASN A 127 7.76 -17.06 -5.15
CA ASN A 127 7.50 -18.25 -5.96
C ASN A 127 7.17 -17.97 -7.43
N HIS A 128 6.90 -16.70 -7.78
CA HIS A 128 6.66 -16.24 -9.14
C HIS A 128 7.91 -15.67 -9.82
N LEU A 129 9.08 -15.72 -9.19
CA LEU A 129 10.36 -15.32 -9.79
C LEU A 129 10.92 -16.44 -10.67
N ILE A 130 10.14 -16.87 -11.64
CA ILE A 130 10.42 -17.94 -12.62
C ILE A 130 10.13 -17.42 -14.03
N ASP A 131 10.72 -18.04 -15.05
CA ASP A 131 10.63 -17.58 -16.45
C ASP A 131 9.20 -17.49 -16.95
N GLU A 132 8.35 -18.45 -16.59
CA GLU A 132 6.94 -18.50 -17.01
C GLU A 132 6.13 -17.29 -16.49
N LYS A 133 6.57 -16.65 -15.41
CA LYS A 133 5.91 -15.48 -14.84
C LYS A 133 6.62 -14.18 -15.20
N LEU A 134 7.96 -14.17 -15.22
CA LEU A 134 8.74 -12.96 -15.49
C LEU A 134 8.79 -12.64 -16.98
N GLY A 135 8.97 -13.64 -17.85
CA GLY A 135 9.05 -13.43 -19.30
C GLY A 135 7.89 -12.61 -19.88
N PRO A 136 6.63 -12.93 -19.59
CA PRO A 136 5.49 -12.14 -20.05
C PRO A 136 5.46 -10.69 -19.53
N LEU A 137 6.13 -10.37 -18.42
CA LEU A 137 6.17 -9.02 -17.86
C LEU A 137 7.23 -8.12 -18.51
N GLU A 138 8.25 -8.72 -19.13
CA GLU A 138 9.34 -7.98 -19.80
C GLU A 138 8.78 -7.08 -20.90
N GLY A 139 9.20 -5.81 -20.93
CA GLY A 139 8.68 -4.81 -21.83
C GLY A 139 7.30 -4.24 -21.49
N HIS A 140 6.56 -4.86 -20.55
CA HIS A 140 5.25 -4.39 -20.10
C HIS A 140 5.29 -3.70 -18.72
N VAL A 141 6.21 -4.09 -17.84
CA VAL A 141 6.31 -3.60 -16.47
C VAL A 141 7.63 -2.88 -16.26
N GLN A 142 7.58 -1.67 -15.73
CA GLN A 142 8.76 -0.85 -15.42
C GLN A 142 9.27 -1.11 -14.00
N ARG A 143 8.39 -1.45 -13.07
CA ARG A 143 8.76 -1.76 -11.69
C ARG A 143 8.01 -3.00 -11.18
N LEU A 144 8.77 -3.99 -10.71
CA LEU A 144 8.24 -5.18 -10.04
C LEU A 144 8.61 -5.17 -8.56
N SER A 145 7.61 -5.18 -7.68
CA SER A 145 7.82 -5.31 -6.23
C SER A 145 7.58 -6.74 -5.77
N VAL A 146 8.53 -7.28 -5.02
CA VAL A 146 8.48 -8.67 -4.54
C VAL A 146 8.32 -8.70 -3.03
N GLY A 147 7.19 -9.20 -2.55
CA GLY A 147 6.93 -9.38 -1.14
C GLY A 147 7.78 -10.49 -0.53
N VAL A 148 8.97 -10.21 -0.04
CA VAL A 148 9.87 -11.16 0.64
C VAL A 148 9.58 -11.21 2.13
N GLN A 149 9.51 -10.06 2.79
CA GLN A 149 9.17 -9.80 4.18
C GLN A 149 10.30 -10.13 5.17
N SER A 150 11.05 -11.21 5.02
CA SER A 150 12.25 -11.61 5.77
C SER A 150 13.04 -12.66 4.99
N LEU A 151 14.32 -12.77 5.27
CA LEU A 151 15.22 -13.85 4.79
C LEU A 151 15.64 -14.80 5.94
N ASP A 152 14.83 -14.86 7.00
CA ASP A 152 14.98 -15.83 8.10
C ASP A 152 13.87 -16.89 8.02
N ASP A 153 14.27 -18.17 7.92
CA ASP A 153 13.33 -19.28 7.75
C ASP A 153 12.37 -19.44 8.94
N THR A 154 12.79 -19.05 10.15
CA THR A 154 11.91 -19.09 11.34
C THR A 154 10.82 -18.05 11.24
N LEU A 155 11.17 -16.81 10.86
CA LEU A 155 10.18 -15.76 10.62
C LEU A 155 9.26 -16.10 9.44
N LEU A 156 9.80 -16.62 8.34
CA LEU A 156 9.01 -17.07 7.18
C LEU A 156 7.98 -18.13 7.58
N LYS A 157 8.36 -19.11 8.44
CA LYS A 157 7.44 -20.12 8.98
C LYS A 157 6.37 -19.50 9.88
N GLN A 158 6.74 -18.59 10.77
CA GLN A 158 5.80 -17.89 11.65
C GLN A 158 4.81 -17.07 10.84
N MET A 159 5.25 -16.42 9.75
CA MET A 159 4.41 -15.69 8.80
C MET A 159 3.66 -16.61 7.84
N ARG A 160 3.85 -17.95 7.92
CA ARG A 160 3.27 -18.97 7.05
C ARG A 160 3.65 -18.83 5.58
N ARG A 161 4.81 -18.24 5.30
CA ARG A 161 5.29 -17.99 3.93
C ARG A 161 6.26 -19.05 3.43
N HIS A 162 7.00 -19.70 4.33
CA HIS A 162 8.09 -20.61 4.02
C HIS A 162 7.70 -21.73 3.04
N ASP A 163 6.59 -22.43 3.28
CA ASP A 163 6.22 -23.61 2.50
C ASP A 163 5.71 -23.27 1.11
N LYS A 164 5.03 -22.10 0.96
CA LYS A 164 4.45 -21.68 -0.31
C LYS A 164 5.41 -20.82 -1.14
N TYR A 165 6.11 -19.90 -0.49
CA TYR A 165 6.93 -18.90 -1.19
C TYR A 165 8.43 -19.23 -1.15
N GLY A 166 8.82 -20.26 -0.43
CA GLY A 166 10.18 -20.78 -0.37
C GLY A 166 10.95 -20.44 0.91
N SER A 167 12.02 -21.19 1.16
CA SER A 167 13.03 -20.87 2.16
C SER A 167 13.84 -19.64 1.76
N ALA A 168 14.54 -19.02 2.70
CA ALA A 168 15.44 -17.89 2.44
C ALA A 168 16.39 -18.17 1.26
N LYS A 169 16.98 -19.37 1.21
CA LYS A 169 17.87 -19.79 0.11
C LYS A 169 17.15 -19.83 -1.25
N GLN A 170 15.92 -20.33 -1.29
CA GLN A 170 15.13 -20.37 -2.54
C GLN A 170 14.71 -18.97 -2.98
N ILE A 171 14.30 -18.11 -2.03
CA ILE A 171 13.98 -16.72 -2.28
C ILE A 171 15.19 -16.00 -2.87
N LEU A 172 16.37 -16.08 -2.24
CA LEU A 172 17.59 -15.45 -2.74
C LEU A 172 17.94 -15.92 -4.16
N LYS A 173 17.81 -17.21 -4.46
CA LYS A 173 18.01 -17.72 -5.83
C LYS A 173 17.02 -17.12 -6.81
N GLY A 174 15.75 -16.94 -6.42
CA GLY A 174 14.75 -16.28 -7.26
C GLY A 174 15.07 -14.81 -7.49
N LEU A 175 15.52 -14.08 -6.45
CA LEU A 175 15.93 -12.68 -6.57
C LEU A 175 17.12 -12.52 -7.55
N GLU A 176 18.11 -13.40 -7.47
CA GLU A 176 19.23 -13.44 -8.41
C GLU A 176 18.77 -13.66 -9.86
N ALA A 177 17.84 -14.61 -10.07
CA ALA A 177 17.30 -14.91 -11.40
C ALA A 177 16.44 -13.77 -11.97
N ALA A 178 15.81 -12.97 -11.14
CA ALA A 178 14.97 -11.83 -11.54
C ALA A 178 15.77 -10.55 -11.80
N ARG A 179 17.00 -10.47 -11.27
CA ARG A 179 17.84 -9.27 -11.36
C ARG A 179 18.13 -8.88 -12.80
N GLY A 180 17.89 -7.60 -13.12
CA GLY A 180 18.17 -7.03 -14.45
C GLY A 180 17.18 -7.43 -15.54
N ARG A 181 16.12 -8.19 -15.22
CA ARG A 181 15.07 -8.55 -16.20
C ARG A 181 14.05 -7.45 -16.42
N LEU A 182 13.86 -6.60 -15.42
CA LEU A 182 12.94 -5.47 -15.46
C LEU A 182 13.70 -4.18 -15.12
N PRO A 183 13.26 -3.01 -15.57
CA PRO A 183 13.95 -1.74 -15.34
C PRO A 183 14.18 -1.43 -13.86
N THR A 184 13.20 -1.75 -13.01
CA THR A 184 13.33 -1.60 -11.54
C THR A 184 12.79 -2.84 -10.84
N PHE A 185 13.62 -3.43 -9.98
CA PHE A 185 13.30 -4.57 -9.16
C PHE A 185 13.37 -4.19 -7.68
N ASN A 186 12.23 -4.22 -7.00
CA ASN A 186 12.11 -3.85 -5.59
C ASN A 186 11.86 -5.08 -4.71
N VAL A 187 12.42 -5.07 -3.52
CA VAL A 187 12.21 -6.10 -2.49
C VAL A 187 11.51 -5.48 -1.28
N ASP A 188 10.32 -6.00 -0.94
CA ASP A 188 9.54 -5.58 0.22
C ASP A 188 9.88 -6.40 1.43
N MET A 189 10.25 -5.71 2.51
CA MET A 189 10.61 -6.28 3.80
C MET A 189 9.72 -5.70 4.90
N ILE A 190 9.53 -6.46 5.98
CA ILE A 190 8.80 -5.98 7.16
C ILE A 190 9.74 -5.93 8.36
N PHE A 191 9.80 -4.77 9.03
CA PHE A 191 10.47 -4.67 10.33
C PHE A 191 9.46 -4.51 11.47
N ASN A 192 9.97 -4.58 12.70
CA ASN A 192 9.20 -4.59 13.94
C ASN A 192 8.26 -5.81 14.09
N LEU A 193 8.55 -6.92 13.37
CA LEU A 193 7.93 -8.21 13.69
C LEU A 193 8.33 -8.63 15.12
N PRO A 194 7.40 -9.19 15.94
CA PRO A 194 7.69 -9.50 17.34
C PRO A 194 8.94 -10.35 17.57
N SER A 195 9.16 -11.34 16.72
CA SER A 195 10.31 -12.26 16.80
C SER A 195 11.55 -11.78 16.03
N LEU A 196 11.50 -10.64 15.35
CA LEU A 196 12.64 -10.08 14.62
C LEU A 196 13.68 -9.54 15.59
N THR A 197 14.80 -10.25 15.75
CA THR A 197 15.95 -9.78 16.53
C THR A 197 16.83 -8.83 15.72
N ASP A 198 17.70 -8.08 16.41
CA ASP A 198 18.68 -7.22 15.73
C ASP A 198 19.65 -8.06 14.87
N ALA A 199 19.99 -9.28 15.29
CA ALA A 199 20.87 -10.19 14.52
C ALA A 199 20.20 -10.69 13.22
N ILE A 200 18.91 -11.05 13.27
CA ILE A 200 18.16 -11.43 12.06
C ILE A 200 18.05 -10.23 11.11
N LEU A 201 17.74 -9.03 11.63
CA LEU A 201 17.66 -7.82 10.81
C LEU A 201 19.00 -7.50 10.13
N ASP A 202 20.12 -7.60 10.85
CA ASP A 202 21.45 -7.38 10.27
C ASP A 202 21.77 -8.39 9.16
N ASN A 203 21.41 -9.66 9.36
CA ASN A 203 21.58 -10.69 8.34
C ASN A 203 20.71 -10.43 7.11
N ASP A 204 19.42 -10.08 7.29
CA ASP A 204 18.53 -9.72 6.19
C ASP A 204 19.10 -8.53 5.38
N LEU A 205 19.57 -7.49 6.07
CA LEU A 205 20.18 -6.32 5.43
C LEU A 205 21.47 -6.69 4.66
N GLN A 206 22.33 -7.52 5.24
CA GLN A 206 23.57 -7.98 4.58
C GLN A 206 23.26 -8.76 3.31
N LEU A 207 22.34 -9.71 3.38
CA LEU A 207 21.93 -10.53 2.22
C LEU A 207 21.33 -9.66 1.11
N LEU A 208 20.46 -8.69 1.44
CA LEU A 208 19.87 -7.80 0.45
C LEU A 208 20.91 -6.90 -0.24
N ILE A 209 21.90 -6.39 0.51
CA ILE A 209 22.98 -5.58 -0.03
C ILE A 209 23.85 -6.41 -1.00
N GLU A 210 24.18 -7.65 -0.63
CA GLU A 210 24.98 -8.56 -1.44
C GLU A 210 24.26 -9.00 -2.72
N HIS A 211 22.99 -9.37 -2.61
CA HIS A 211 22.18 -9.82 -3.76
C HIS A 211 21.69 -8.68 -4.65
N GLY A 212 21.72 -7.44 -4.19
CA GLY A 212 21.70 -6.24 -5.00
C GLY A 212 20.39 -5.95 -5.71
N ALA A 213 19.26 -5.92 -5.01
CA ALA A 213 18.03 -5.33 -5.51
C ALA A 213 18.23 -3.86 -5.92
N ASP A 214 17.48 -3.37 -6.91
CA ASP A 214 17.55 -1.96 -7.34
C ASP A 214 16.93 -1.04 -6.28
N GLN A 215 15.84 -1.52 -5.67
CA GLN A 215 15.15 -0.88 -4.55
C GLN A 215 14.90 -1.86 -3.41
N ILE A 216 14.84 -1.35 -2.20
CA ILE A 216 14.44 -2.06 -1.00
C ILE A 216 13.45 -1.19 -0.24
N THR A 217 12.28 -1.74 0.05
CA THR A 217 11.26 -1.09 0.86
C THR A 217 11.13 -1.83 2.19
N TYR A 218 11.31 -1.12 3.31
CA TYR A 218 11.14 -1.66 4.65
C TYR A 218 9.89 -1.08 5.31
N TYR A 219 8.80 -1.83 5.33
CA TYR A 219 7.55 -1.44 5.99
C TYR A 219 7.58 -1.73 7.49
N PRO A 220 7.13 -0.81 8.34
CA PRO A 220 6.82 -1.16 9.73
C PRO A 220 5.63 -2.14 9.74
N LEU A 221 5.60 -3.06 10.70
CA LEU A 221 4.43 -3.93 10.87
C LEU A 221 3.19 -3.10 11.22
N MET A 222 2.19 -3.11 10.35
CA MET A 222 0.96 -2.31 10.46
C MET A 222 -0.23 -3.18 10.82
N VAL A 223 -0.43 -3.41 12.12
CA VAL A 223 -1.47 -4.30 12.64
C VAL A 223 -2.75 -3.54 12.85
N SER A 224 -3.82 -3.95 12.16
CA SER A 224 -5.16 -3.43 12.44
C SER A 224 -5.71 -4.00 13.75
N PRO A 225 -6.65 -3.30 14.42
CA PRO A 225 -7.25 -3.79 15.68
C PRO A 225 -7.90 -5.17 15.57
N ALA A 226 -8.42 -5.51 14.39
CA ALA A 226 -9.09 -6.78 14.18
C ALA A 226 -8.13 -7.98 14.14
N VAL A 227 -6.91 -7.79 13.62
CA VAL A 227 -5.91 -8.86 13.54
C VAL A 227 -4.87 -8.82 14.67
N GLU A 228 -4.91 -7.81 15.55
CA GLU A 228 -3.93 -7.64 16.64
C GLU A 228 -3.86 -8.88 17.54
N ARG A 229 -4.99 -9.35 18.08
CA ARG A 229 -5.02 -10.54 18.97
C ARG A 229 -4.59 -11.83 18.30
N PRO A 230 -5.09 -12.19 17.09
CA PRO A 230 -4.59 -13.34 16.33
C PRO A 230 -3.09 -13.26 16.03
N LEU A 231 -2.61 -12.07 15.69
CA LEU A 231 -1.20 -11.84 15.42
C LEU A 231 -0.34 -11.99 16.67
N GLU A 232 -0.76 -11.39 17.81
CA GLU A 232 -0.05 -11.55 19.09
C GLU A 232 0.07 -13.02 19.49
N LYS A 233 -0.96 -13.82 19.24
CA LYS A 233 -0.94 -15.27 19.50
C LYS A 233 0.03 -16.02 18.57
N ALA A 234 0.16 -15.60 17.33
CA ALA A 234 0.99 -16.26 16.31
C ALA A 234 2.46 -15.82 16.36
N LEU A 235 2.70 -14.52 16.51
CA LEU A 235 4.02 -13.89 16.36
C LEU A 235 4.54 -13.25 17.65
N GLY A 236 3.68 -13.06 18.66
CA GLY A 236 3.99 -12.31 19.88
C GLY A 236 3.54 -10.84 19.81
N LYS A 237 3.75 -10.10 20.89
CA LYS A 237 3.33 -8.72 21.03
C LYS A 237 4.25 -7.76 20.31
N VAL A 238 3.68 -6.81 19.56
CA VAL A 238 4.43 -5.74 18.87
C VAL A 238 5.02 -4.77 19.90
N ASP A 239 6.32 -4.46 19.78
CA ASP A 239 7.01 -3.47 20.60
C ASP A 239 7.39 -2.22 19.79
N TYR A 240 6.61 -1.17 19.93
CA TYR A 240 6.86 0.11 19.26
C TYR A 240 8.09 0.86 19.79
N LEU A 241 8.64 0.51 20.97
CA LEU A 241 9.89 1.12 21.45
C LEU A 241 11.10 0.61 20.67
N ARG A 242 11.01 -0.64 20.16
CA ARG A 242 12.05 -1.25 19.33
C ARG A 242 12.03 -0.70 17.89
N GLU A 243 10.87 -0.24 17.40
CA GLU A 243 10.66 0.21 16.03
C GLU A 243 11.65 1.31 15.62
N GLU A 244 11.81 2.37 16.43
CA GLU A 244 12.76 3.44 16.14
C GLU A 244 14.20 2.93 16.02
N ARG A 245 14.63 2.04 16.92
CA ARG A 245 15.97 1.47 16.90
C ARG A 245 16.22 0.64 15.62
N GLN A 246 15.27 -0.19 15.24
CA GLN A 246 15.35 -0.96 14.02
C GLN A 246 15.33 -0.09 12.78
N TYR A 247 14.45 0.92 12.71
CA TYR A 247 14.43 1.88 11.61
C TYR A 247 15.77 2.60 11.42
N ARG A 248 16.37 3.11 12.50
CA ARG A 248 17.68 3.76 12.43
C ARG A 248 18.79 2.81 11.99
N ARG A 249 18.71 1.55 12.38
CA ARG A 249 19.64 0.49 11.92
C ARG A 249 19.48 0.25 10.42
N ILE A 250 18.27 0.09 9.93
CA ILE A 250 17.95 -0.05 8.50
C ILE A 250 18.48 1.16 7.73
N SER A 251 18.08 2.35 8.14
CA SER A 251 18.48 3.60 7.48
C SER A 251 20.00 3.74 7.36
N ARG A 252 20.76 3.49 8.44
CA ARG A 252 22.23 3.58 8.42
C ARG A 252 22.87 2.57 7.49
N ARG A 253 22.46 1.28 7.62
CA ARG A 253 23.06 0.21 6.81
C ARG A 253 22.75 0.36 5.31
N LEU A 254 21.51 0.70 4.97
CA LEU A 254 21.14 0.89 3.57
C LEU A 254 21.73 2.17 2.98
N SER A 255 21.89 3.27 3.76
CA SER A 255 22.46 4.53 3.26
C SER A 255 23.93 4.42 2.84
N GLU A 256 24.64 3.34 3.19
CA GLU A 256 25.99 3.06 2.70
C GLU A 256 26.00 2.63 1.22
N HIS A 257 24.87 2.10 0.70
CA HIS A 257 24.75 1.50 -0.63
C HIS A 257 23.56 2.01 -1.47
N TYR A 258 22.58 2.62 -0.82
CA TYR A 258 21.32 3.10 -1.38
C TYR A 258 21.03 4.53 -0.94
N ARG A 259 20.27 5.27 -1.75
CA ARG A 259 19.72 6.57 -1.35
C ARG A 259 18.27 6.40 -0.90
N PRO A 260 17.84 7.06 0.19
CA PRO A 260 16.42 7.11 0.53
C PRO A 260 15.62 7.79 -0.57
N THR A 261 14.55 7.18 -1.02
CA THR A 261 13.60 7.72 -2.01
C THR A 261 12.24 8.03 -1.39
N SER A 262 11.93 7.40 -0.24
CA SER A 262 10.83 7.80 0.63
C SER A 262 11.21 7.55 2.09
N ALA A 263 10.30 7.77 3.02
CA ALA A 263 10.57 7.55 4.43
C ALA A 263 10.97 6.09 4.74
N TRP A 264 10.59 5.11 3.91
CA TRP A 264 10.92 3.69 4.10
C TRP A 264 11.45 2.95 2.86
N ALA A 265 11.58 3.64 1.72
CA ALA A 265 12.16 3.08 0.49
C ALA A 265 13.57 3.62 0.24
N PHE A 266 14.42 2.75 -0.30
CA PHE A 266 15.83 3.01 -0.58
C PHE A 266 16.17 2.50 -1.96
N SER A 267 16.82 3.30 -2.83
CA SER A 267 17.15 2.94 -4.21
C SER A 267 18.64 3.08 -4.51
N ARG A 268 19.18 2.18 -5.31
CA ARG A 268 20.56 2.24 -5.81
C ARG A 268 20.73 3.23 -6.97
N SER A 269 19.72 3.34 -7.80
CA SER A 269 19.71 4.20 -8.99
C SER A 269 18.90 5.48 -8.74
N ASP A 270 18.97 6.42 -9.66
CA ASP A 270 18.08 7.57 -9.72
C ASP A 270 16.66 7.17 -10.19
N ALA A 271 16.29 5.89 -10.04
CA ALA A 271 14.96 5.40 -10.34
C ALA A 271 13.91 6.24 -9.60
N THR A 272 13.04 6.85 -10.38
CA THR A 272 12.01 7.76 -9.89
C THR A 272 10.77 7.02 -9.39
N LEU A 273 10.57 5.77 -9.83
CA LEU A 273 9.42 4.96 -9.42
C LEU A 273 9.59 4.48 -7.99
N ILE A 274 8.69 4.92 -7.12
CA ILE A 274 8.63 4.50 -5.72
C ILE A 274 7.41 3.61 -5.48
N ASP A 275 7.39 2.95 -4.33
CA ASP A 275 6.33 2.01 -3.96
C ASP A 275 5.00 2.70 -3.67
N GLU A 276 5.11 3.91 -3.09
CA GLU A 276 3.96 4.71 -2.72
C GLU A 276 3.53 5.60 -3.90
N TYR A 277 2.79 5.04 -4.83
CA TYR A 277 2.23 5.75 -5.99
C TYR A 277 1.48 7.05 -5.63
N ILE A 278 0.95 7.14 -4.41
CA ILE A 278 0.23 8.31 -3.90
C ILE A 278 1.15 9.50 -3.57
N VAL A 279 2.47 9.33 -3.61
CA VAL A 279 3.44 10.42 -3.39
C VAL A 279 3.62 11.26 -4.66
N ASP A 280 3.69 10.60 -5.81
CA ASP A 280 3.94 11.25 -7.09
C ASP A 280 2.67 11.82 -7.74
N HIS A 281 1.49 11.45 -7.23
CA HIS A 281 0.20 11.85 -7.78
C HIS A 281 -0.70 12.44 -6.71
N ASP A 282 -1.22 13.64 -6.97
CA ASP A 282 -2.16 14.32 -6.07
C ASP A 282 -3.48 13.56 -5.92
N GLU A 283 -3.90 12.91 -7.00
CA GLU A 283 -5.15 12.19 -7.08
C GLU A 283 -4.96 10.88 -7.86
N TYR A 284 -5.76 9.89 -7.50
CA TYR A 284 -5.74 8.59 -8.18
C TYR A 284 -7.15 7.98 -8.23
N VAL A 285 -7.38 7.18 -9.27
CA VAL A 285 -8.59 6.39 -9.44
C VAL A 285 -8.27 4.92 -9.20
N GLY A 286 -8.97 4.30 -8.26
CA GLY A 286 -8.88 2.88 -7.99
C GLY A 286 -9.99 2.11 -8.70
N ILE A 287 -9.60 1.05 -9.42
CA ILE A 287 -10.50 0.06 -10.02
C ILE A 287 -10.30 -1.31 -9.37
N GLY A 288 -11.32 -2.14 -9.42
CA GLY A 288 -11.32 -3.45 -8.78
C GLY A 288 -11.88 -3.46 -7.37
N SER A 289 -12.35 -4.62 -6.92
CA SER A 289 -12.98 -4.85 -5.61
C SER A 289 -12.05 -4.45 -4.46
N GLY A 290 -12.50 -3.57 -3.57
CA GLY A 290 -11.75 -3.11 -2.40
C GLY A 290 -10.66 -2.08 -2.68
N SER A 291 -10.60 -1.52 -3.91
CA SER A 291 -9.75 -0.38 -4.22
C SER A 291 -10.31 0.91 -3.64
N PHE A 292 -9.43 1.89 -3.46
CA PHE A 292 -9.79 3.25 -3.08
C PHE A 292 -9.43 4.22 -4.20
N SER A 293 -10.18 5.31 -4.31
CA SER A 293 -9.84 6.49 -5.11
C SER A 293 -9.72 7.70 -4.19
N TYR A 294 -8.85 8.65 -4.53
CA TYR A 294 -8.79 9.96 -3.87
C TYR A 294 -8.95 11.06 -4.92
N LEU A 295 -10.06 11.77 -4.87
CA LEU A 295 -10.48 12.75 -5.88
C LEU A 295 -11.15 13.93 -5.21
N GLY A 296 -10.71 15.17 -5.51
CA GLY A 296 -11.34 16.38 -5.01
C GLY A 296 -11.36 16.53 -3.48
N GLY A 297 -10.47 15.83 -2.77
CA GLY A 297 -10.46 15.81 -1.30
C GLY A 297 -11.44 14.81 -0.69
N GLU A 298 -11.97 13.90 -1.48
CA GLU A 298 -12.83 12.80 -1.06
C GLU A 298 -12.17 11.45 -1.34
N ILE A 299 -12.38 10.49 -0.46
CA ILE A 299 -12.00 9.10 -0.65
C ILE A 299 -13.24 8.32 -1.06
N TYR A 300 -13.15 7.60 -2.16
CA TYR A 300 -14.16 6.65 -2.63
C TYR A 300 -13.63 5.23 -2.45
N ALA A 301 -14.51 4.29 -2.15
CA ALA A 301 -14.17 2.88 -2.03
C ALA A 301 -15.07 2.04 -2.93
N ASN A 302 -14.45 1.14 -3.70
CA ASN A 302 -15.15 0.10 -4.42
C ASN A 302 -15.61 -0.99 -3.44
N THR A 303 -16.73 -1.64 -3.75
CA THR A 303 -17.23 -2.74 -2.93
C THR A 303 -16.15 -3.80 -2.65
N PHE A 304 -16.13 -4.33 -1.45
CA PHE A 304 -15.17 -5.36 -1.03
C PHE A 304 -15.63 -6.77 -1.41
N SER A 305 -16.88 -6.96 -1.82
CA SER A 305 -17.43 -8.22 -2.28
C SER A 305 -17.09 -8.46 -3.75
N LEU A 306 -16.48 -9.60 -4.07
CA LEU A 306 -16.21 -10.01 -5.46
C LEU A 306 -17.50 -10.17 -6.26
N ARG A 307 -18.55 -10.72 -5.63
CA ARG A 307 -19.85 -10.93 -6.24
C ARG A 307 -20.53 -9.60 -6.56
N SER A 308 -20.64 -8.71 -5.57
CA SER A 308 -21.26 -7.40 -5.78
C SER A 308 -20.49 -6.56 -6.80
N TYR A 309 -19.14 -6.71 -6.84
CA TYR A 309 -18.28 -6.11 -7.83
C TYR A 309 -18.67 -6.58 -9.25
N ALA A 310 -18.68 -7.90 -9.48
CA ALA A 310 -19.03 -8.47 -10.78
C ALA A 310 -20.43 -8.06 -11.23
N GLU A 311 -21.42 -8.16 -10.32
CA GLU A 311 -22.82 -7.77 -10.59
C GLU A 311 -22.96 -6.29 -10.97
N ALA A 312 -22.20 -5.38 -10.33
CA ALA A 312 -22.21 -3.96 -10.67
C ALA A 312 -21.68 -3.72 -12.09
N ILE A 313 -20.51 -4.32 -12.41
CA ILE A 313 -19.88 -4.17 -13.73
C ILE A 313 -20.74 -4.77 -14.84
N GLU A 314 -21.34 -5.97 -14.65
CA GLU A 314 -22.29 -6.58 -15.59
C GLU A 314 -23.52 -5.71 -15.86
N GLN A 315 -23.91 -4.89 -14.89
CA GLN A 315 -25.01 -3.92 -15.03
C GLN A 315 -24.56 -2.56 -15.63
N GLY A 316 -23.32 -2.42 -16.08
CA GLY A 316 -22.78 -1.19 -16.63
C GLY A 316 -22.61 -0.07 -15.58
N ARG A 317 -22.38 -0.43 -14.32
CA ARG A 317 -22.17 0.51 -13.21
C ARG A 317 -20.83 0.30 -12.54
N LEU A 318 -20.15 1.41 -12.19
CA LEU A 318 -18.98 1.33 -11.34
C LEU A 318 -19.36 0.76 -9.96
N SER A 319 -18.42 0.07 -9.31
CA SER A 319 -18.70 -0.67 -8.09
C SER A 319 -18.46 0.14 -6.80
N MET A 320 -18.23 1.45 -6.91
CA MET A 320 -18.09 2.33 -5.75
C MET A 320 -19.41 2.42 -4.99
N ASP A 321 -19.38 2.02 -3.72
CA ASP A 321 -20.54 1.99 -2.85
C ASP A 321 -20.35 2.77 -1.54
N ALA A 322 -19.14 3.29 -1.31
CA ALA A 322 -18.83 4.05 -0.12
C ALA A 322 -17.90 5.24 -0.41
N ARG A 323 -18.05 6.31 0.39
CA ARG A 323 -17.21 7.50 0.31
C ARG A 323 -16.91 8.09 1.69
N MET A 324 -15.90 8.94 1.75
CA MET A 324 -15.56 9.76 2.91
C MET A 324 -15.06 11.12 2.44
N GLN A 325 -15.73 12.18 2.86
CA GLN A 325 -15.29 13.54 2.60
C GLN A 325 -14.29 14.00 3.67
N LEU A 326 -13.11 14.40 3.25
CA LEU A 326 -12.12 15.00 4.15
C LEU A 326 -12.42 16.48 4.38
N HIS A 327 -12.44 16.91 5.64
CA HIS A 327 -12.47 18.33 5.95
C HIS A 327 -11.20 19.01 5.42
N ARG A 328 -11.31 20.31 5.09
CA ARG A 328 -10.21 21.07 4.48
C ARG A 328 -8.87 20.92 5.21
N ARG A 329 -8.87 20.92 6.53
CA ARG A 329 -7.65 20.76 7.32
C ARG A 329 -7.05 19.33 7.18
N ASP A 330 -7.89 18.32 7.02
CA ASP A 330 -7.43 16.94 6.86
C ASP A 330 -6.89 16.69 5.45
N GLN A 331 -7.42 17.37 4.43
CA GLN A 331 -6.83 17.43 3.09
C GLN A 331 -5.41 18.01 3.14
N LEU A 332 -5.22 19.14 3.86
CA LEU A 332 -3.90 19.76 4.04
C LEU A 332 -2.93 18.83 4.81
N ARG A 333 -3.41 18.12 5.83
CA ARG A 333 -2.61 17.11 6.57
C ARG A 333 -2.21 15.93 5.70
N TYR A 334 -3.15 15.45 4.89
CA TYR A 334 -2.89 14.38 3.95
C TYR A 334 -1.82 14.80 2.94
N ARG A 335 -1.95 15.99 2.33
CA ARG A 335 -0.95 16.51 1.40
C ARG A 335 0.42 16.71 2.06
N LEU A 336 0.47 17.37 3.24
CA LEU A 336 1.72 17.52 4.01
C LEU A 336 2.39 16.16 4.27
N MET A 337 1.61 15.15 4.64
CA MET A 337 2.11 13.81 4.91
C MET A 337 2.68 13.16 3.65
N MET A 338 2.00 13.27 2.50
CA MET A 338 2.47 12.69 1.23
C MET A 338 3.75 13.36 0.74
N ASP A 339 3.79 14.71 0.69
CA ASP A 339 4.97 15.46 0.25
C ASP A 339 6.19 15.11 1.12
N LEU A 340 6.04 15.18 2.44
CA LEU A 340 7.14 14.87 3.36
C LEU A 340 7.49 13.38 3.40
N PHE A 341 6.56 12.49 3.08
CA PHE A 341 6.87 11.07 2.93
C PHE A 341 7.79 10.83 1.72
N GLY A 342 7.63 11.58 0.63
CA GLY A 342 8.57 11.70 -0.49
C GLY A 342 9.85 12.50 -0.17
N LEU A 343 10.11 12.80 1.10
CA LEU A 343 11.30 13.46 1.68
C LEU A 343 11.43 14.95 1.42
N HIS A 344 10.64 15.52 0.53
CA HIS A 344 10.74 16.92 0.11
C HIS A 344 9.35 17.54 -0.01
N LEU A 345 9.20 18.76 0.49
CA LEU A 345 7.99 19.56 0.26
C LEU A 345 8.41 20.92 -0.32
N ASP A 346 7.94 21.20 -1.53
CA ASP A 346 8.03 22.51 -2.17
C ASP A 346 6.97 23.45 -1.58
N LYS A 347 7.39 24.47 -0.84
CA LYS A 347 6.46 25.39 -0.14
C LYS A 347 5.66 26.29 -1.09
N PRO A 348 6.24 26.88 -2.14
CA PRO A 348 5.51 27.57 -3.19
C PRO A 348 4.44 26.71 -3.87
N ALA A 349 4.83 25.49 -4.33
CA ALA A 349 3.91 24.57 -4.99
C ALA A 349 2.78 24.14 -4.04
N PHE A 350 3.10 23.80 -2.78
CA PHE A 350 2.10 23.51 -1.75
C PHE A 350 1.11 24.67 -1.57
N ALA A 351 1.61 25.91 -1.48
CA ALA A 351 0.77 27.08 -1.28
C ALA A 351 -0.12 27.35 -2.51
N ALA A 352 0.40 27.19 -3.72
CA ALA A 352 -0.35 27.37 -4.97
C ALA A 352 -1.46 26.33 -5.10
N ALA A 353 -1.16 25.04 -4.88
CA ALA A 353 -2.12 23.94 -4.98
C ALA A 353 -3.22 24.02 -3.88
N ASN A 354 -2.87 24.51 -2.69
CA ASN A 354 -3.76 24.48 -1.54
C ASN A 354 -4.34 25.84 -1.14
N GLY A 355 -4.01 26.93 -1.82
CA GLY A 355 -4.48 28.28 -1.49
C GLY A 355 -4.04 28.77 -0.09
N THR A 356 -3.11 28.07 0.56
CA THR A 356 -2.58 28.42 1.89
C THR A 356 -1.20 27.81 2.11
N SER A 357 -0.32 28.52 2.83
CA SER A 357 0.99 27.96 3.18
C SER A 357 0.89 26.92 4.31
N VAL A 358 1.89 26.05 4.41
CA VAL A 358 2.01 25.08 5.53
C VAL A 358 1.91 25.79 6.89
N MET A 359 2.60 26.93 7.05
CA MET A 359 2.58 27.69 8.29
C MET A 359 1.19 28.25 8.63
N ARG A 360 0.40 28.70 7.66
CA ARG A 360 -0.95 29.22 7.93
C ARG A 360 -1.96 28.11 8.15
N GLY A 361 -1.95 27.08 7.29
CA GLY A 361 -2.94 26.01 7.30
C GLY A 361 -2.70 24.97 8.40
N LEU A 362 -1.43 24.73 8.74
CA LEU A 362 -0.98 23.60 9.60
C LEU A 362 0.07 24.03 10.63
N TRP A 363 -0.03 25.25 11.22
CA TRP A 363 0.97 25.76 12.14
C TRP A 363 1.27 24.83 13.35
N PRO A 364 0.28 24.10 13.95
CA PRO A 364 0.60 23.21 15.06
C PRO A 364 1.39 21.98 14.62
N GLU A 365 1.06 21.40 13.46
CA GLU A 365 1.74 20.26 12.86
C GLU A 365 3.17 20.65 12.48
N TYR A 366 3.34 21.80 11.82
CA TYR A 366 4.65 22.33 11.45
C TYR A 366 5.52 22.59 12.66
N LEU A 367 5.02 23.32 13.69
CA LEU A 367 5.79 23.61 14.89
C LEU A 367 6.17 22.35 15.68
N PHE A 368 5.27 21.36 15.72
CA PHE A 368 5.55 20.06 16.33
C PHE A 368 6.73 19.38 15.62
N LEU A 369 6.69 19.26 14.30
CA LEU A 369 7.75 18.63 13.52
C LEU A 369 9.08 19.39 13.66
N LYS A 370 9.04 20.72 13.61
CA LYS A 370 10.22 21.56 13.80
C LYS A 370 10.84 21.41 15.19
N ALA A 371 10.03 21.43 16.24
CA ALA A 371 10.49 21.23 17.63
C ALA A 371 11.04 19.81 17.86
N ALA A 372 10.54 18.82 17.12
CA ALA A 372 11.04 17.45 17.14
C ALA A 372 12.35 17.26 16.35
N GLY A 373 12.87 18.29 15.69
CA GLY A 373 14.09 18.22 14.89
C GLY A 373 13.91 17.48 13.57
N ALA A 374 12.68 17.56 12.99
CA ALA A 374 12.34 16.79 11.78
C ALA A 374 12.99 17.35 10.51
N PHE A 375 13.41 18.63 10.49
CA PHE A 375 13.85 19.29 9.26
C PHE A 375 15.37 19.52 9.23
N SER A 376 16.01 19.10 8.15
CA SER A 376 17.38 19.42 7.76
C SER A 376 17.45 20.73 6.97
N ARG A 377 16.40 21.01 6.18
CA ARG A 377 16.20 22.26 5.47
C ARG A 377 14.81 22.81 5.78
N ASP A 378 14.74 24.10 6.11
CA ASP A 378 13.50 24.82 6.40
C ASP A 378 13.70 26.30 6.04
N ASP A 379 13.60 26.60 4.74
CA ASP A 379 13.76 27.94 4.18
C ASP A 379 12.47 28.43 3.49
N ALA A 380 12.55 29.44 2.64
CA ALA A 380 11.40 29.96 1.92
C ALA A 380 10.86 28.99 0.85
N GLU A 381 11.74 28.13 0.30
CA GLU A 381 11.48 27.27 -0.83
C GLU A 381 11.01 25.87 -0.41
N ALA A 382 11.65 25.28 0.62
CA ALA A 382 11.43 23.86 0.88
C ALA A 382 11.47 23.47 2.36
N LEU A 383 10.89 22.28 2.62
CA LEU A 383 11.15 21.45 3.80
C LEU A 383 11.81 20.15 3.34
N GLU A 384 12.94 19.79 3.96
CA GLU A 384 13.61 18.50 3.76
C GLU A 384 13.81 17.82 5.12
N LEU A 385 13.78 16.49 5.15
CA LEU A 385 13.76 15.74 6.39
C LEU A 385 15.15 15.31 6.88
N THR A 386 15.37 15.41 8.19
CA THR A 386 16.42 14.65 8.90
C THR A 386 16.08 13.17 8.99
N GLU A 387 17.01 12.31 9.45
CA GLU A 387 16.72 10.92 9.81
C GLU A 387 15.59 10.83 10.86
N THR A 388 15.57 11.75 11.82
CA THR A 388 14.48 11.86 12.82
C THR A 388 13.14 12.20 12.16
N GLY A 389 13.15 13.16 11.22
CA GLY A 389 11.96 13.52 10.44
C GLY A 389 11.43 12.33 9.63
N ARG A 390 12.30 11.61 8.94
CA ARG A 390 11.91 10.40 8.19
C ARG A 390 11.24 9.36 9.10
N TYR A 391 11.80 9.11 10.29
CA TYR A 391 11.16 8.19 11.23
C TYR A 391 9.78 8.67 11.71
N LEU A 392 9.62 9.97 11.96
CA LEU A 392 8.30 10.52 12.31
C LEU A 392 7.28 10.34 11.17
N LEU A 393 7.72 10.46 9.91
CA LEU A 393 6.86 10.15 8.75
C LEU A 393 6.53 8.65 8.67
N VAL A 394 7.47 7.74 8.96
CA VAL A 394 7.16 6.30 9.11
C VAL A 394 6.05 6.09 10.15
N VAL A 395 6.12 6.74 11.30
CA VAL A 395 5.08 6.66 12.34
C VAL A 395 3.74 7.21 11.85
N MET A 396 3.75 8.34 11.13
CA MET A 396 2.52 8.92 10.56
C MET A 396 1.87 7.97 9.56
N MET A 397 2.65 7.46 8.60
CA MET A 397 2.16 6.52 7.59
C MET A 397 1.69 5.20 8.21
N ARG A 398 2.42 4.67 9.19
CA ARG A 398 1.99 3.48 9.95
C ARG A 398 0.60 3.68 10.57
N GLU A 399 0.38 4.77 11.29
CA GLU A 399 -0.91 5.03 11.92
C GLU A 399 -2.02 5.32 10.90
N PHE A 400 -1.68 5.95 9.78
CA PHE A 400 -2.62 6.14 8.66
C PHE A 400 -3.04 4.79 8.07
N PHE A 401 -2.10 3.92 7.70
CA PHE A 401 -2.42 2.60 7.14
C PHE A 401 -3.10 1.66 8.14
N ILE A 402 -2.78 1.74 9.44
CA ILE A 402 -3.54 1.02 10.46
C ILE A 402 -5.02 1.47 10.45
N GLY A 403 -5.29 2.76 10.21
CA GLY A 403 -6.63 3.28 10.03
C GLY A 403 -7.33 2.72 8.79
N VAL A 404 -6.67 2.75 7.64
CA VAL A 404 -7.17 2.17 6.39
C VAL A 404 -7.42 0.66 6.54
N ASN A 405 -6.52 -0.06 7.21
CA ASN A 405 -6.68 -1.49 7.50
C ASN A 405 -7.92 -1.75 8.39
N GLY A 406 -8.21 -0.86 9.34
CA GLY A 406 -9.43 -0.92 10.14
C GLY A 406 -10.71 -0.79 9.28
N ILE A 407 -10.71 0.08 8.27
CA ILE A 407 -11.80 0.18 7.28
C ILE A 407 -11.95 -1.14 6.49
N ARG A 408 -10.84 -1.68 6.00
CA ARG A 408 -10.83 -2.95 5.27
C ARG A 408 -11.35 -4.11 6.11
N ASP A 409 -11.03 -4.15 7.40
CA ASP A 409 -11.51 -5.18 8.32
C ASP A 409 -13.02 -5.10 8.52
N LEU A 410 -13.57 -3.88 8.69
CA LEU A 410 -15.02 -3.66 8.81
C LEU A 410 -15.74 -4.09 7.53
N ALA A 411 -15.22 -3.71 6.37
CA ALA A 411 -15.79 -4.10 5.08
C ALA A 411 -15.77 -5.63 4.88
N ARG A 412 -14.68 -6.31 5.23
CA ARG A 412 -14.60 -7.78 5.17
C ARG A 412 -15.56 -8.47 6.16
N ALA A 413 -15.75 -7.89 7.33
CA ALA A 413 -16.72 -8.42 8.31
C ALA A 413 -18.18 -8.33 7.80
N SER A 414 -18.47 -7.42 6.87
CA SER A 414 -19.78 -7.24 6.24
C SER A 414 -19.97 -7.98 4.92
N LEU A 415 -18.99 -8.79 4.47
CA LEU A 415 -19.11 -9.60 3.26
C LEU A 415 -20.32 -10.54 3.33
N PRO A 416 -20.96 -10.90 2.19
CA PRO A 416 -21.98 -11.93 2.13
C PRO A 416 -21.50 -13.27 2.71
N ALA A 417 -22.40 -14.02 3.36
CA ALA A 417 -22.05 -15.29 4.02
C ALA A 417 -21.32 -16.29 3.10
N ALA A 418 -21.71 -16.35 1.83
CA ALA A 418 -21.06 -17.21 0.84
C ALA A 418 -19.59 -16.82 0.57
N GLU A 419 -19.26 -15.53 0.64
CA GLU A 419 -17.88 -15.07 0.50
C GLU A 419 -17.10 -15.20 1.82
N GLN A 420 -17.75 -15.04 2.96
CA GLN A 420 -17.13 -15.34 4.26
C GLN A 420 -16.75 -16.82 4.36
N ALA A 421 -17.55 -17.73 3.79
CA ALA A 421 -17.26 -19.16 3.74
C ALA A 421 -15.98 -19.51 2.97
N LEU A 422 -15.53 -18.68 2.01
CA LEU A 422 -14.25 -18.87 1.30
C LEU A 422 -13.02 -18.81 2.23
N PHE A 423 -13.19 -18.30 3.45
CA PHE A 423 -12.14 -18.20 4.45
C PHE A 423 -12.24 -19.27 5.55
N GLU A 424 -13.23 -20.18 5.49
CA GLU A 424 -13.47 -21.16 6.57
C GLU A 424 -12.31 -22.16 6.72
N ASP A 425 -11.67 -22.53 5.61
CA ASP A 425 -10.50 -23.41 5.61
C ASP A 425 -9.22 -22.70 6.00
N GLU A 426 -9.25 -21.36 6.08
CA GLU A 426 -8.13 -20.57 6.52
C GLU A 426 -8.03 -20.57 8.06
N PRO A 427 -6.82 -20.58 8.63
CA PRO A 427 -6.65 -20.47 10.07
C PRO A 427 -7.26 -19.17 10.62
N ALA A 428 -7.59 -19.16 11.91
CA ALA A 428 -8.27 -18.05 12.59
C ALA A 428 -7.63 -16.66 12.36
N CYS A 429 -6.32 -16.60 12.10
CA CYS A 429 -5.60 -15.37 11.76
C CYS A 429 -5.79 -14.91 10.30
N GLY A 430 -6.32 -15.74 9.42
CA GLY A 430 -6.64 -15.40 8.01
C GLY A 430 -8.13 -15.11 7.80
N ARG A 431 -8.98 -15.43 8.76
CA ARG A 431 -10.42 -15.23 8.66
C ARG A 431 -10.81 -13.79 8.98
N PRO A 432 -11.79 -13.22 8.27
CA PRO A 432 -12.43 -11.99 8.72
C PRO A 432 -13.05 -12.23 10.10
N MET A 433 -12.78 -11.34 11.07
CA MET A 433 -13.40 -11.46 12.39
C MET A 433 -14.90 -11.27 12.27
N ARG A 434 -15.70 -12.17 12.88
CA ARG A 434 -17.10 -11.89 13.16
C ARG A 434 -17.15 -10.76 14.18
N MET A 435 -17.35 -9.53 13.70
CA MET A 435 -17.69 -8.42 14.59
C MET A 435 -19.13 -8.64 15.10
N PRO A 436 -19.42 -8.34 16.37
CA PRO A 436 -20.81 -8.24 16.80
C PRO A 436 -21.49 -7.24 15.85
N GLN A 437 -22.62 -7.64 15.27
CA GLN A 437 -23.38 -6.75 14.40
C GLN A 437 -23.63 -5.44 15.17
N PRO A 438 -23.42 -4.27 14.55
CA PRO A 438 -23.86 -3.03 15.16
C PRO A 438 -25.38 -3.19 15.38
N VAL A 439 -25.80 -3.13 16.61
CA VAL A 439 -27.21 -3.04 16.97
C VAL A 439 -27.64 -1.68 16.45
N PHE A 440 -28.23 -1.65 15.26
CA PHE A 440 -29.01 -0.49 14.82
C PHE A 440 -30.23 -0.46 15.74
N THR A 441 -30.15 0.30 16.83
CA THR A 441 -31.36 0.76 17.51
C THR A 441 -31.99 1.74 16.51
N GLY A 442 -32.96 1.24 15.77
CA GLY A 442 -33.90 2.11 15.08
C GLY A 442 -34.73 2.86 16.12
N ASP A 443 -34.74 4.16 16.00
CA ASP A 443 -35.84 5.07 16.30
C ASP A 443 -35.72 6.26 15.32
#